data_3ca9d6f07de419110d976ae517d68ff8
#
_entry.id   3ca9d6f07de419110d976ae517d68ff8
#
_cell.length_a   1.000
_cell.length_b   1.000
_cell.length_c   1.000
_cell.angle_alpha   90.00
_cell.angle_beta   90.00
_cell.angle_gamma   90.00
#
_symmetry.space_group_name_H-M   'P 1'
#
loop_
_entity.id
_entity.type
_entity.pdbx_description
1 polymer ?
#
loop_
_entity_poly.entity_id
_entity_poly.type
_entity_poly.pdbx_seq_one_letter_code
_entity_poly.pdbx_strand_id
1 'polypeptide(L)'
;PFSLTPEDPEPLKKLPQIVIIVDEFSDLMMTVGKKVEQSIARIAQKARAAGIHLILATQRPSVNVITGIIKANFPTRVACRVTSVVDSRTVLDASGAQQLIGRGDLLFSKDGETTRVQCAFVDTPEVENIVDYIGEQQGYPTAMILPDYDPNAGQSNYADPFSGIPQQVQQGSDVNPNERDPMFEEVARMVVASQQGSTSNIQRKFKIGFNRAGRIMDQLEAAGIV
;
A
#
# COMPACT_ATOMS: atom_id res chain seq x y z
N PRO A 1 14.88 3.78 28.23
CA PRO A 1 16.07 2.97 28.39
C PRO A 1 15.93 1.75 27.49
N PHE A 2 16.77 1.68 26.46
CA PHE A 2 16.80 0.54 25.56
C PHE A 2 17.52 -0.59 26.30
N SER A 3 16.86 -1.73 26.47
CA SER A 3 17.46 -2.88 27.10
C SER A 3 18.44 -3.55 26.13
N LEU A 4 19.69 -3.67 26.54
CA LEU A 4 20.65 -4.53 25.89
C LEU A 4 20.21 -5.99 26.09
N THR A 5 20.16 -6.78 25.03
CA THR A 5 19.99 -8.22 25.14
C THR A 5 21.35 -8.91 25.09
N PRO A 6 21.54 -10.09 25.75
CA PRO A 6 22.79 -10.83 25.68
C PRO A 6 23.22 -11.22 24.26
N GLU A 7 22.25 -11.31 23.35
CA GLU A 7 22.43 -11.70 21.95
C GLU A 7 22.72 -10.50 21.04
N ASP A 8 22.35 -9.29 21.48
CA ASP A 8 22.61 -8.05 20.76
C ASP A 8 23.13 -6.98 21.74
N PRO A 9 24.45 -6.91 21.93
CA PRO A 9 25.08 -5.98 22.87
C PRO A 9 25.09 -4.54 22.39
N GLU A 10 24.69 -4.26 21.13
CA GLU A 10 24.60 -2.88 20.65
C GLU A 10 23.28 -2.23 21.09
N PRO A 11 23.34 -0.99 21.63
CA PRO A 11 22.14 -0.28 21.98
C PRO A 11 21.30 0.01 20.72
N LEU A 12 20.02 -0.33 20.76
CA LEU A 12 19.07 0.00 19.68
C LEU A 12 19.12 1.51 19.40
N LYS A 13 19.54 1.89 18.23
CA LYS A 13 19.54 3.29 17.78
C LYS A 13 18.09 3.73 17.51
N LYS A 14 17.74 4.91 18.02
CA LYS A 14 16.45 5.53 17.71
C LYS A 14 16.40 5.80 16.21
N LEU A 15 15.40 5.24 15.53
CA LEU A 15 15.17 5.54 14.12
C LEU A 15 14.66 6.98 13.94
N PRO A 16 15.00 7.65 12.85
CA PRO A 16 14.47 8.97 12.53
C PRO A 16 12.98 8.91 12.25
N GLN A 17 12.29 10.04 12.42
CA GLN A 17 10.93 10.20 11.90
C GLN A 17 11.00 10.29 10.38
N ILE A 18 10.13 9.57 9.69
CA ILE A 18 10.07 9.56 8.22
C ILE A 18 8.74 10.19 7.80
N VAL A 19 8.80 11.20 6.95
CA VAL A 19 7.63 11.81 6.33
C VAL A 19 7.64 11.48 4.84
N ILE A 20 6.62 10.79 4.38
CA ILE A 20 6.43 10.44 2.97
C ILE A 20 5.37 11.38 2.41
N ILE A 21 5.74 12.16 1.40
CA ILE A 21 4.85 13.11 0.73
C ILE A 21 4.62 12.62 -0.69
N VAL A 22 3.35 12.43 -1.05
CA VAL A 22 2.93 12.12 -2.42
C VAL A 22 2.22 13.36 -2.96
N ASP A 23 2.85 14.02 -3.91
CA ASP A 23 2.39 15.30 -4.47
C ASP A 23 1.13 15.14 -5.32
N GLU A 24 1.10 14.14 -6.21
CA GLU A 24 -0.10 13.83 -7.00
C GLU A 24 -0.45 12.33 -6.89
N PHE A 25 -1.34 12.04 -5.97
CA PHE A 25 -1.74 10.68 -5.68
C PHE A 25 -2.54 10.02 -6.80
N SER A 26 -3.26 10.83 -7.60
CA SER A 26 -4.03 10.31 -8.74
C SER A 26 -3.15 9.63 -9.77
N ASP A 27 -1.95 10.16 -10.02
CA ASP A 27 -1.04 9.59 -11.02
C ASP A 27 -0.53 8.21 -10.60
N LEU A 28 -0.24 8.03 -9.31
CA LEU A 28 0.11 6.71 -8.77
C LEU A 28 -1.05 5.72 -8.87
N MET A 29 -2.27 6.17 -8.54
CA MET A 29 -3.46 5.32 -8.61
C MET A 29 -3.80 4.91 -10.03
N MET A 30 -3.60 5.79 -11.00
CA MET A 30 -3.83 5.49 -12.42
C MET A 30 -2.79 4.56 -13.01
N THR A 31 -1.54 4.64 -12.55
CA THR A 31 -0.42 3.86 -13.09
C THR A 31 -0.34 2.45 -12.50
N VAL A 32 -0.47 2.32 -11.20
CA VAL A 32 -0.22 1.07 -10.46
C VAL A 32 -1.48 0.53 -9.76
N GLY A 33 -2.46 1.40 -9.51
CA GLY A 33 -3.78 1.04 -9.01
C GLY A 33 -3.79 0.34 -7.65
N LYS A 34 -4.48 -0.80 -7.57
CA LYS A 34 -4.74 -1.52 -6.30
C LYS A 34 -3.51 -1.88 -5.48
N LYS A 35 -2.35 -2.11 -6.12
CA LYS A 35 -1.11 -2.44 -5.39
C LYS A 35 -0.62 -1.27 -4.55
N VAL A 36 -0.67 -0.05 -5.10
CA VAL A 36 -0.31 1.17 -4.37
C VAL A 36 -1.32 1.44 -3.26
N GLU A 37 -2.61 1.32 -3.54
CA GLU A 37 -3.66 1.51 -2.53
C GLU A 37 -3.44 0.61 -1.32
N GLN A 38 -3.20 -0.69 -1.53
CA GLN A 38 -2.94 -1.65 -0.46
C GLN A 38 -1.66 -1.33 0.33
N SER A 39 -0.60 -0.94 -0.36
CA SER A 39 0.67 -0.58 0.28
C SER A 39 0.53 0.67 1.15
N ILE A 40 -0.13 1.70 0.64
CA ILE A 40 -0.41 2.95 1.37
C ILE A 40 -1.31 2.68 2.58
N ALA A 41 -2.39 1.91 2.41
CA ALA A 41 -3.27 1.53 3.51
C ALA A 41 -2.50 0.77 4.61
N ARG A 42 -1.64 -0.17 4.24
CA ARG A 42 -0.79 -0.92 5.17
C ARG A 42 0.18 -0.01 5.93
N ILE A 43 0.82 0.94 5.23
CA ILE A 43 1.71 1.91 5.88
C ILE A 43 0.90 2.79 6.84
N ALA A 44 -0.23 3.34 6.40
CA ALA A 44 -1.07 4.20 7.23
C ALA A 44 -1.55 3.50 8.52
N GLN A 45 -1.87 2.20 8.45
CA GLN A 45 -2.33 1.41 9.60
C GLN A 45 -1.21 1.06 10.58
N LYS A 46 -0.02 0.71 10.07
CA LYS A 46 1.03 0.08 10.89
C LYS A 46 2.21 1.00 11.20
N ALA A 47 2.51 1.93 10.33
CA ALA A 47 3.76 2.68 10.38
C ALA A 47 3.76 3.86 11.37
N ARG A 48 2.57 4.29 11.86
CA ARG A 48 2.47 5.36 12.87
C ARG A 48 3.30 5.08 14.12
N ALA A 49 3.26 3.85 14.61
CA ALA A 49 4.05 3.44 15.78
C ALA A 49 5.57 3.43 15.50
N ALA A 50 5.96 3.27 14.24
CA ALA A 50 7.35 3.31 13.80
C ALA A 50 7.84 4.74 13.48
N GLY A 51 6.98 5.76 13.62
CA GLY A 51 7.33 7.14 13.32
C GLY A 51 7.35 7.46 11.83
N ILE A 52 6.54 6.76 11.03
CA ILE A 52 6.36 7.05 9.60
C ILE A 52 5.02 7.75 9.40
N HIS A 53 5.06 8.90 8.75
CA HIS A 53 3.91 9.76 8.48
C HIS A 53 3.68 9.87 6.98
N LEU A 54 2.42 9.89 6.56
CA LEU A 54 2.02 9.99 5.15
C LEU A 54 1.23 11.27 4.93
N ILE A 55 1.59 11.99 3.86
CA ILE A 55 0.82 13.11 3.31
C ILE A 55 0.50 12.76 1.87
N LEU A 56 -0.79 12.60 1.57
CA LEU A 56 -1.26 12.35 0.21
C LEU A 56 -1.96 13.60 -0.31
N ALA A 57 -1.45 14.17 -1.39
CA ALA A 57 -2.09 15.29 -2.08
C ALA A 57 -2.57 14.86 -3.46
N THR A 58 -3.62 15.50 -3.96
CA THR A 58 -4.12 15.30 -5.32
C THR A 58 -4.88 16.53 -5.79
N GLN A 59 -4.72 16.86 -7.06
CA GLN A 59 -5.51 17.89 -7.74
C GLN A 59 -6.76 17.30 -8.41
N ARG A 60 -6.93 15.95 -8.38
CA ARG A 60 -8.04 15.23 -9.01
C ARG A 60 -8.81 14.38 -7.99
N PRO A 61 -9.66 15.00 -7.18
CA PRO A 61 -10.40 14.30 -6.12
C PRO A 61 -11.56 13.48 -6.71
N SER A 62 -11.25 12.34 -7.30
CA SER A 62 -12.26 11.40 -7.79
C SER A 62 -12.44 10.22 -6.84
N VAL A 63 -13.60 9.56 -6.91
CA VAL A 63 -13.90 8.36 -6.10
C VAL A 63 -12.97 7.18 -6.39
N ASN A 64 -12.37 7.15 -7.59
CA ASN A 64 -11.39 6.13 -7.97
C ASN A 64 -10.00 6.39 -7.37
N VAL A 65 -9.72 7.62 -6.95
CA VAL A 65 -8.47 8.05 -6.32
C VAL A 65 -8.62 8.06 -4.80
N ILE A 66 -9.66 8.73 -4.31
CA ILE A 66 -9.98 8.83 -2.88
C ILE A 66 -11.03 7.76 -2.54
N THR A 67 -10.56 6.53 -2.50
CA THR A 67 -11.41 5.35 -2.25
C THR A 67 -11.85 5.25 -0.79
N GLY A 68 -12.79 4.36 -0.51
CA GLY A 68 -13.22 4.07 0.87
C GLY A 68 -12.07 3.54 1.73
N ILE A 69 -11.13 2.78 1.15
CA ILE A 69 -9.95 2.26 1.86
C ILE A 69 -9.02 3.40 2.27
N ILE A 70 -8.76 4.34 1.36
CA ILE A 70 -7.95 5.53 1.65
C ILE A 70 -8.63 6.37 2.74
N LYS A 71 -9.92 6.67 2.59
CA LYS A 71 -10.66 7.48 3.59
C LYS A 71 -10.67 6.86 4.99
N ALA A 72 -10.80 5.54 5.09
CA ALA A 72 -10.81 4.83 6.37
C ALA A 72 -9.47 4.92 7.11
N ASN A 73 -8.36 5.08 6.39
CA ASN A 73 -7.00 5.12 6.95
C ASN A 73 -6.44 6.54 7.10
N PHE A 74 -7.12 7.54 6.54
CA PHE A 74 -6.76 8.96 6.62
C PHE A 74 -7.92 9.76 7.24
N PRO A 75 -8.03 9.76 8.58
CA PRO A 75 -9.11 10.45 9.28
C PRO A 75 -8.95 11.98 9.24
N THR A 76 -7.73 12.47 9.07
CA THR A 76 -7.44 13.90 8.91
C THR A 76 -7.40 14.25 7.43
N ARG A 77 -8.23 15.19 7.03
CA ARG A 77 -8.36 15.62 5.63
C ARG A 77 -8.37 17.13 5.52
N VAL A 78 -7.78 17.61 4.46
CA VAL A 78 -7.74 19.03 4.12
C VAL A 78 -8.30 19.20 2.71
N ALA A 79 -9.25 20.08 2.54
CA ALA A 79 -9.75 20.46 1.23
C ALA A 79 -9.52 21.94 1.01
N CYS A 80 -8.73 22.26 0.00
CA CYS A 80 -8.69 23.60 -0.60
C CYS A 80 -9.94 23.80 -1.47
N ARG A 81 -10.07 24.98 -2.07
CA ARG A 81 -11.18 25.29 -2.96
C ARG A 81 -11.28 24.26 -4.09
N VAL A 82 -12.46 23.70 -4.28
CA VAL A 82 -12.83 22.82 -5.39
C VAL A 82 -13.92 23.43 -6.24
N THR A 83 -14.13 22.93 -7.45
CA THR A 83 -15.12 23.50 -8.38
C THR A 83 -16.51 22.94 -8.16
N SER A 84 -16.64 21.73 -7.62
CA SER A 84 -17.92 21.05 -7.48
C SER A 84 -18.22 20.58 -6.06
N VAL A 85 -19.52 20.45 -5.74
CA VAL A 85 -20.00 19.83 -4.50
C VAL A 85 -19.58 18.34 -4.43
N VAL A 86 -19.50 17.69 -5.59
CA VAL A 86 -19.11 16.27 -5.68
C VAL A 86 -17.67 16.10 -5.21
N ASP A 87 -16.77 16.97 -5.64
CA ASP A 87 -15.35 16.94 -5.23
C ASP A 87 -15.22 17.18 -3.72
N SER A 88 -15.98 18.15 -3.17
CA SER A 88 -16.02 18.40 -1.73
C SER A 88 -16.43 17.14 -0.96
N ARG A 89 -17.51 16.47 -1.39
CA ARG A 89 -17.98 15.24 -0.76
C ARG A 89 -17.01 14.09 -0.95
N THR A 90 -16.32 14.03 -2.08
CA THR A 90 -15.30 12.99 -2.31
C THR A 90 -14.16 13.10 -1.30
N VAL A 91 -13.71 14.32 -0.98
CA VAL A 91 -12.61 14.52 -0.02
C VAL A 91 -13.10 14.45 1.43
N LEU A 92 -14.15 15.21 1.76
CA LEU A 92 -14.55 15.50 3.15
C LEU A 92 -15.76 14.70 3.64
N ASP A 93 -16.41 13.93 2.75
CA ASP A 93 -17.74 13.35 2.99
C ASP A 93 -18.84 14.41 3.27
N ALA A 94 -18.51 15.68 3.10
CA ALA A 94 -19.38 16.84 3.33
C ALA A 94 -19.24 17.88 2.20
N SER A 95 -20.26 18.71 2.03
CA SER A 95 -20.20 19.88 1.16
C SER A 95 -19.50 21.04 1.87
N GLY A 96 -19.01 22.03 1.11
CA GLY A 96 -18.48 23.28 1.66
C GLY A 96 -17.19 23.75 0.97
N ALA A 97 -16.32 22.84 0.50
CA ALA A 97 -15.08 23.22 -0.14
C ALA A 97 -15.27 23.99 -1.46
N GLN A 98 -16.40 23.83 -2.15
CA GLN A 98 -16.75 24.60 -3.35
C GLN A 98 -17.09 26.07 -3.04
N GLN A 99 -17.34 26.40 -1.78
CA GLN A 99 -17.67 27.76 -1.31
C GLN A 99 -16.45 28.53 -0.81
N LEU A 100 -15.29 27.89 -0.79
CA LEU A 100 -14.04 28.52 -0.37
C LEU A 100 -13.59 29.60 -1.36
N ILE A 101 -12.95 30.62 -0.85
CA ILE A 101 -12.49 31.76 -1.66
C ILE A 101 -11.19 31.40 -2.41
N GLY A 102 -10.39 30.47 -1.89
CA GLY A 102 -9.04 30.21 -2.32
C GLY A 102 -8.02 31.05 -1.54
N ARG A 103 -6.78 31.13 -2.02
CA ARG A 103 -5.70 31.92 -1.41
C ARG A 103 -5.47 31.56 0.07
N GLY A 104 -5.36 30.27 0.38
CA GLY A 104 -5.14 29.77 1.74
C GLY A 104 -6.42 29.50 2.55
N ASP A 105 -7.59 29.77 1.98
CA ASP A 105 -8.87 29.40 2.58
C ASP A 105 -9.12 27.91 2.37
N LEU A 106 -9.29 27.14 3.45
CA LEU A 106 -9.43 25.70 3.42
C LEU A 106 -10.40 25.17 4.47
N LEU A 107 -10.88 23.93 4.26
CA LEU A 107 -11.58 23.14 5.25
C LEU A 107 -10.64 22.06 5.79
N PHE A 108 -10.49 22.05 7.11
CA PHE A 108 -9.79 21.01 7.85
C PHE A 108 -10.80 20.11 8.52
N SER A 109 -10.76 18.82 8.20
CA SER A 109 -11.63 17.80 8.80
C SER A 109 -10.80 16.79 9.58
N LYS A 110 -11.20 16.54 10.81
CA LYS A 110 -10.62 15.53 11.68
C LYS A 110 -11.72 14.85 12.48
N ASP A 111 -11.74 13.52 12.44
CA ASP A 111 -12.69 12.69 13.20
C ASP A 111 -14.17 13.08 12.99
N GLY A 112 -14.51 13.57 11.78
CA GLY A 112 -15.87 13.99 11.42
C GLY A 112 -16.19 15.47 11.70
N GLU A 113 -15.35 16.17 12.45
CA GLU A 113 -15.50 17.62 12.68
C GLU A 113 -14.77 18.39 11.58
N THR A 114 -15.44 19.39 11.02
CA THR A 114 -14.90 20.25 9.97
C THR A 114 -14.79 21.68 10.44
N THR A 115 -13.58 22.22 10.34
CA THR A 115 -13.27 23.62 10.70
C THR A 115 -12.78 24.34 9.46
N ARG A 116 -13.27 25.56 9.21
CA ARG A 116 -12.75 26.44 8.18
C ARG A 116 -11.55 27.21 8.72
N VAL A 117 -10.46 27.19 7.98
CA VAL A 117 -9.20 27.82 8.37
C VAL A 117 -8.73 28.72 7.25
N GLN A 118 -8.37 29.95 7.59
CA GLN A 118 -7.65 30.85 6.68
C GLN A 118 -6.15 30.73 6.96
N CYS A 119 -5.44 30.09 6.07
CA CYS A 119 -3.98 30.05 6.09
C CYS A 119 -3.37 31.28 5.40
N ALA A 120 -2.11 31.53 5.63
CA ALA A 120 -1.34 32.45 4.81
C ALA A 120 -1.34 31.96 3.35
N PHE A 121 -1.42 32.88 2.43
CA PHE A 121 -1.21 32.58 1.02
C PHE A 121 0.30 32.44 0.76
N VAL A 122 0.68 31.33 0.17
CA VAL A 122 2.07 31.05 -0.22
C VAL A 122 2.11 30.93 -1.73
N ASP A 123 2.93 31.75 -2.38
CA ASP A 123 3.13 31.75 -3.83
C ASP A 123 4.56 31.33 -4.16
N THR A 124 4.89 31.26 -5.44
CA THR A 124 6.19 30.79 -5.94
C THR A 124 7.39 31.49 -5.28
N PRO A 125 7.41 32.85 -5.13
CA PRO A 125 8.55 33.54 -4.51
C PRO A 125 8.79 33.11 -3.04
N GLU A 126 7.72 32.87 -2.28
CA GLU A 126 7.86 32.44 -0.89
C GLU A 126 8.37 31.00 -0.82
N VAL A 127 7.92 30.12 -1.76
CA VAL A 127 8.43 28.75 -1.87
C VAL A 127 9.92 28.76 -2.21
N GLU A 128 10.35 29.56 -3.19
CA GLU A 128 11.76 29.71 -3.56
C GLU A 128 12.61 30.14 -2.36
N ASN A 129 12.20 31.18 -1.65
CA ASN A 129 12.91 31.66 -0.45
C ASN A 129 13.03 30.58 0.64
N ILE A 130 11.99 29.76 0.85
CA ILE A 130 12.01 28.67 1.83
C ILE A 130 12.96 27.54 1.36
N VAL A 131 12.93 27.21 0.08
CA VAL A 131 13.80 26.17 -0.49
C VAL A 131 15.27 26.59 -0.42
N ASP A 132 15.57 27.84 -0.76
CA ASP A 132 16.92 28.39 -0.66
C ASP A 132 17.41 28.39 0.79
N TYR A 133 16.57 28.81 1.74
CA TYR A 133 16.89 28.76 3.16
C TYR A 133 17.16 27.34 3.65
N ILE A 134 16.40 26.33 3.18
CA ILE A 134 16.65 24.94 3.51
C ILE A 134 17.95 24.45 2.88
N GLY A 135 18.22 24.85 1.64
CA GLY A 135 19.44 24.48 0.90
C GLY A 135 20.74 25.02 1.52
N GLU A 136 20.67 26.18 2.18
CA GLU A 136 21.81 26.77 2.88
C GLU A 136 22.14 26.11 4.23
N GLN A 137 21.23 25.26 4.75
CA GLN A 137 21.46 24.59 6.02
C GLN A 137 22.37 23.37 5.86
N GLN A 138 23.08 23.05 6.93
CA GLN A 138 23.90 21.84 6.98
C GLN A 138 23.00 20.60 6.96
N GLY A 139 23.05 19.86 5.86
CA GLY A 139 22.34 18.60 5.70
C GLY A 139 23.22 17.37 5.98
N TYR A 140 22.68 16.21 5.73
CA TYR A 140 23.44 14.96 5.74
C TYR A 140 24.36 14.88 4.51
N PRO A 141 25.58 14.32 4.63
CA PRO A 141 26.52 14.25 3.50
C PRO A 141 26.01 13.36 2.35
N THR A 142 25.17 12.39 2.67
CA THR A 142 24.57 11.47 1.68
C THR A 142 23.10 11.20 2.00
N ALA A 143 22.31 10.93 0.97
CA ALA A 143 20.93 10.48 1.15
C ALA A 143 20.89 9.12 1.86
N MET A 144 19.86 8.91 2.67
CA MET A 144 19.61 7.60 3.28
C MET A 144 19.22 6.61 2.19
N ILE A 145 19.95 5.50 2.09
CA ILE A 145 19.64 4.42 1.17
C ILE A 145 18.59 3.53 1.85
N LEU A 146 17.45 3.39 1.22
CA LEU A 146 16.43 2.45 1.66
C LEU A 146 16.82 1.03 1.22
N PRO A 147 16.44 -0.01 2.00
CA PRO A 147 16.62 -1.39 1.58
C PRO A 147 15.90 -1.65 0.25
N ASP A 148 16.52 -2.45 -0.60
CA ASP A 148 15.89 -2.89 -1.84
C ASP A 148 14.61 -3.69 -1.54
N TYR A 149 13.61 -3.50 -2.39
CA TYR A 149 12.38 -4.26 -2.30
C TYR A 149 12.62 -5.71 -2.74
N ASP A 150 12.57 -6.64 -1.79
CA ASP A 150 12.56 -8.07 -2.08
C ASP A 150 11.10 -8.56 -2.13
N PRO A 151 10.57 -8.94 -3.30
CA PRO A 151 9.22 -9.45 -3.43
C PRO A 151 9.01 -10.77 -2.66
N ASN A 152 10.08 -11.50 -2.31
CA ASN A 152 10.04 -12.76 -1.59
C ASN A 152 10.27 -12.60 -0.06
N ALA A 153 10.65 -11.43 0.42
CA ALA A 153 10.91 -11.18 1.84
C ALA A 153 9.67 -11.40 2.74
N GLY A 154 8.48 -11.43 2.16
CA GLY A 154 7.23 -11.77 2.86
C GLY A 154 6.96 -13.26 3.03
N GLN A 155 7.79 -14.13 2.46
CA GLN A 155 7.68 -15.60 2.57
C GLN A 155 8.63 -16.21 3.61
N SER A 156 9.54 -15.44 4.16
CA SER A 156 10.34 -15.89 5.29
C SER A 156 9.46 -15.96 6.55
N ASN A 157 9.59 -17.05 7.32
CA ASN A 157 8.86 -17.38 8.55
C ASN A 157 9.00 -16.40 9.73
N TYR A 158 9.19 -15.10 9.45
CA TYR A 158 9.03 -14.06 10.44
C TYR A 158 7.52 -13.81 10.61
N ALA A 159 6.94 -14.44 11.63
CA ALA A 159 5.64 -14.04 12.13
C ALA A 159 5.65 -12.51 12.29
N ASP A 160 4.81 -11.81 11.52
CA ASP A 160 4.65 -10.35 11.63
C ASP A 160 4.27 -10.07 13.10
N PRO A 161 5.16 -9.49 13.93
CA PRO A 161 4.90 -9.30 15.34
C PRO A 161 3.71 -8.37 15.62
N PHE A 162 3.13 -7.78 14.58
CA PHE A 162 1.97 -6.89 14.62
C PHE A 162 0.70 -7.49 14.00
N SER A 163 0.72 -8.72 13.49
CA SER A 163 -0.49 -9.39 13.03
C SER A 163 -1.24 -9.96 14.24
N GLY A 164 -1.92 -9.11 14.99
CA GLY A 164 -2.82 -9.50 16.08
C GLY A 164 -4.12 -10.22 15.63
N ILE A 165 -4.17 -10.72 14.40
CA ILE A 165 -5.21 -11.59 13.88
C ILE A 165 -4.53 -12.93 13.58
N PRO A 166 -4.93 -14.05 14.21
CA PRO A 166 -4.49 -15.37 13.76
C PRO A 166 -4.99 -15.52 12.32
N GLN A 167 -4.14 -15.30 11.34
CA GLN A 167 -4.37 -15.90 10.04
C GLN A 167 -4.37 -17.40 10.33
N GLN A 168 -5.53 -18.03 10.19
CA GLN A 168 -5.57 -19.48 10.07
C GLN A 168 -4.52 -19.83 9.03
N VAL A 169 -3.44 -20.41 9.52
CA VAL A 169 -2.40 -21.02 8.70
C VAL A 169 -3.13 -22.09 7.90
N GLN A 170 -3.56 -21.74 6.70
CA GLN A 170 -3.73 -22.76 5.69
C GLN A 170 -2.32 -23.29 5.47
N GLN A 171 -2.07 -24.46 6.08
CA GLN A 171 -0.91 -25.28 5.82
C GLN A 171 -0.82 -25.51 4.31
N GLY A 172 -0.15 -24.58 3.63
CA GLY A 172 0.45 -24.82 2.34
C GLY A 172 1.76 -25.51 2.64
N SER A 173 1.75 -26.85 2.52
CA SER A 173 2.96 -27.65 2.55
C SER A 173 4.09 -26.99 1.79
N ASP A 174 5.27 -26.91 2.43
CA ASP A 174 6.56 -26.66 1.79
C ASP A 174 6.70 -27.61 0.59
N VAL A 175 6.42 -27.13 -0.60
CA VAL A 175 6.66 -27.87 -1.83
C VAL A 175 7.70 -27.09 -2.61
N ASN A 176 8.88 -27.69 -2.66
CA ASN A 176 9.99 -27.28 -3.52
C ASN A 176 9.45 -27.01 -4.94
N PRO A 177 9.72 -25.83 -5.57
CA PRO A 177 9.23 -25.51 -6.91
C PRO A 177 9.61 -26.56 -7.98
N ASN A 178 10.65 -27.37 -7.71
CA ASN A 178 11.14 -28.42 -8.58
C ASN A 178 10.51 -29.81 -8.31
N GLU A 179 9.62 -29.94 -7.32
CA GLU A 179 9.00 -31.21 -7.00
C GLU A 179 7.61 -31.31 -7.64
N ARG A 180 7.43 -32.30 -8.50
CA ARG A 180 6.12 -32.52 -9.16
C ARG A 180 5.05 -32.85 -8.13
N ASP A 181 3.88 -32.23 -8.27
CA ASP A 181 2.74 -32.57 -7.40
C ASP A 181 2.42 -34.06 -7.53
N PRO A 182 2.17 -34.78 -6.40
CA PRO A 182 1.83 -36.20 -6.44
C PRO A 182 0.66 -36.56 -7.37
N MET A 183 -0.23 -35.62 -7.64
CA MET A 183 -1.37 -35.82 -8.55
C MET A 183 -1.07 -35.44 -10.01
N PHE A 184 0.16 -35.00 -10.32
CA PHE A 184 0.54 -34.53 -11.65
C PHE A 184 0.20 -35.56 -12.75
N GLU A 185 0.57 -36.84 -12.55
CA GLU A 185 0.32 -37.86 -13.58
C GLU A 185 -1.17 -38.15 -13.80
N GLU A 186 -1.96 -38.16 -12.74
CA GLU A 186 -3.42 -38.40 -12.86
C GLU A 186 -4.10 -37.25 -13.58
N VAL A 187 -3.70 -36.02 -13.24
CA VAL A 187 -4.24 -34.82 -13.90
C VAL A 187 -3.79 -34.76 -15.36
N ALA A 188 -2.52 -35.07 -15.66
CA ALA A 188 -1.99 -35.14 -17.02
C ALA A 188 -2.78 -36.12 -17.90
N ARG A 189 -3.01 -37.34 -17.40
CA ARG A 189 -3.82 -38.33 -18.11
C ARG A 189 -5.25 -37.87 -18.37
N MET A 190 -5.84 -37.18 -17.42
CA MET A 190 -7.18 -36.60 -17.57
C MET A 190 -7.22 -35.50 -18.61
N VAL A 191 -6.26 -34.57 -18.58
CA VAL A 191 -6.18 -33.46 -19.53
C VAL A 191 -5.97 -33.98 -20.96
N VAL A 192 -5.06 -34.93 -21.14
CA VAL A 192 -4.81 -35.57 -22.43
C VAL A 192 -6.05 -36.32 -22.94
N ALA A 193 -6.73 -37.08 -22.07
CA ALA A 193 -7.93 -37.86 -22.45
C ALA A 193 -9.13 -36.95 -22.78
N SER A 194 -9.28 -35.82 -22.07
CA SER A 194 -10.41 -34.90 -22.26
C SER A 194 -10.13 -33.81 -23.28
N GLN A 195 -8.88 -33.62 -23.68
CA GLN A 195 -8.42 -32.50 -24.53
C GLN A 195 -8.85 -31.12 -23.97
N GLN A 196 -9.01 -31.02 -22.66
CA GLN A 196 -9.44 -29.82 -21.97
C GLN A 196 -8.51 -29.54 -20.77
N GLY A 197 -7.56 -28.62 -20.94
CA GLY A 197 -6.73 -28.07 -19.89
C GLY A 197 -7.41 -26.84 -19.28
N SER A 198 -8.03 -27.01 -18.09
CA SER A 198 -8.65 -25.91 -17.36
C SER A 198 -8.48 -26.11 -15.86
N THR A 199 -7.95 -25.09 -15.17
CA THR A 199 -7.78 -25.08 -13.71
C THR A 199 -9.10 -25.40 -13.00
N SER A 200 -10.23 -24.85 -13.46
CA SER A 200 -11.54 -25.10 -12.87
C SER A 200 -12.01 -26.54 -13.05
N ASN A 201 -11.64 -27.20 -14.15
CA ASN A 201 -11.99 -28.59 -14.40
C ASN A 201 -11.19 -29.53 -13.50
N ILE A 202 -9.90 -29.26 -13.33
CA ILE A 202 -9.01 -29.96 -12.42
C ILE A 202 -9.50 -29.84 -10.96
N GLN A 203 -9.81 -28.62 -10.55
CA GLN A 203 -10.33 -28.34 -9.20
C GLN A 203 -11.59 -29.15 -8.89
N ARG A 204 -12.54 -29.13 -9.81
CA ARG A 204 -13.84 -29.80 -9.63
C ARG A 204 -13.71 -31.33 -9.64
N LYS A 205 -12.89 -31.87 -10.51
CA LYS A 205 -12.78 -33.34 -10.71
C LYS A 205 -11.95 -33.98 -9.59
N PHE A 206 -10.87 -33.32 -9.16
CA PHE A 206 -9.97 -33.84 -8.14
C PHE A 206 -10.26 -33.29 -6.73
N LYS A 207 -11.26 -32.40 -6.58
CA LYS A 207 -11.67 -31.78 -5.31
C LYS A 207 -10.50 -31.11 -4.57
N ILE A 208 -9.59 -30.48 -5.31
CA ILE A 208 -8.44 -29.75 -4.78
C ILE A 208 -8.66 -28.24 -4.79
N GLY A 209 -7.91 -27.50 -3.95
CA GLY A 209 -8.01 -26.04 -3.90
C GLY A 209 -7.51 -25.37 -5.18
N PHE A 210 -8.01 -24.17 -5.47
CA PHE A 210 -7.69 -23.39 -6.67
C PHE A 210 -6.18 -23.18 -6.86
N ASN A 211 -5.45 -22.85 -5.79
CA ASN A 211 -4.00 -22.63 -5.84
C ASN A 211 -3.22 -23.90 -6.19
N ARG A 212 -3.66 -25.06 -5.72
CA ARG A 212 -3.03 -26.34 -6.05
C ARG A 212 -3.34 -26.75 -7.48
N ALA A 213 -4.57 -26.56 -7.93
CA ALA A 213 -4.97 -26.81 -9.32
C ALA A 213 -4.21 -25.91 -10.30
N GLY A 214 -3.98 -24.64 -9.94
CA GLY A 214 -3.16 -23.70 -10.72
C GLY A 214 -1.72 -24.20 -10.86
N ARG A 215 -1.06 -24.55 -9.74
CA ARG A 215 0.32 -25.09 -9.79
C ARG A 215 0.46 -26.34 -10.64
N ILE A 216 -0.51 -27.26 -10.58
CA ILE A 216 -0.47 -28.46 -11.42
C ILE A 216 -0.64 -28.07 -12.91
N MET A 217 -1.46 -27.07 -13.21
CA MET A 217 -1.61 -26.55 -14.57
C MET A 217 -0.31 -25.95 -15.09
N ASP A 218 0.38 -25.12 -14.28
CA ASP A 218 1.68 -24.53 -14.63
C ASP A 218 2.73 -25.64 -14.88
N GLN A 219 2.70 -26.72 -14.10
CA GLN A 219 3.58 -27.88 -14.31
C GLN A 219 3.23 -28.66 -15.60
N LEU A 220 1.97 -28.74 -15.98
CA LEU A 220 1.53 -29.37 -17.22
C LEU A 220 1.94 -28.54 -18.44
N GLU A 221 1.85 -27.22 -18.34
CA GLU A 221 2.31 -26.30 -19.37
C GLU A 221 3.84 -26.40 -19.54
N ALA A 222 4.59 -26.37 -18.44
CA ALA A 222 6.04 -26.55 -18.44
C ALA A 222 6.48 -27.92 -19.02
N ALA A 223 5.63 -28.94 -18.90
CA ALA A 223 5.85 -30.27 -19.47
C ALA A 223 5.39 -30.41 -20.94
N GLY A 224 4.80 -29.35 -21.52
CA GLY A 224 4.30 -29.34 -22.89
C GLY A 224 3.07 -30.22 -23.12
N ILE A 225 2.26 -30.45 -22.10
CA ILE A 225 1.03 -31.27 -22.14
C ILE A 225 -0.21 -30.42 -22.45
N VAL A 226 -0.13 -29.12 -22.13
CA VAL A 226 -1.18 -28.11 -22.37
C VAL A 226 -0.57 -26.95 -23.13
#